data_43e101ee9d049e8eecc541c5e0df0559
#
_entry.id   43e101ee9d049e8eecc541c5e0df0559
#
_cell.length_a   1.000
_cell.length_b   1.000
_cell.length_c   1.000
_cell.angle_alpha   90.00
_cell.angle_beta   90.00
_cell.angle_gamma   90.00
#
_symmetry.space_group_name_H-M   'P 1'
#
loop_
_entity.id
_entity.type
_entity.pdbx_description
1 polymer ?
#
loop_
_entity_poly.entity_id
_entity_poly.type
_entity_poly.pdbx_seq_one_letter_code
_entity_poly.pdbx_strand_id
1 'polypeptide(L)'
;MHIPFAELIGSRFARRHAALDLVDKIDAETQDIDDSLDTVDLPSAEPAQLLQKMESRLIRQRLANPGVLSDEELRKLRYILNFARLADFEPGAAGPGGSRGRGDISVGAEVAPWRSRVSDILYGPLREEPDPITALKAARTALDGLSADQDDQRRVLIERHGSDFSAAELDSEVGYKKLVTILGGGGGAGFVYIGGIQRLLEAGQTPDYMIGSSFGSIIGSLVARCLPVPIEDYVEWAKTVSYRAILGPERLRRRHGLAGMFALRFDQFALSLLSREDNVRLRMSDLTIPFDVVVSGVRKQPYSALPSRFRRPELAALQLRSLPFQPIGIGPLVAARMWQVSAFIDLRVVKPIVVSGDDPDRDFDVVDAASFSSAVPGVLHHETSDDRMLDMLDALCADQDIAAIVDGGAASNVPVELAWKRVRDGKLGTRNACYLAFDCFHPQWDSRHMWLAPITQAIQLQMVRNLPYADHLVRFQPTLSPINLAPSAGAIDRAYEWGRSSVEDAVPVTTALLRPTWWEGDGPPVAEPAEHASSVASSMSSVMAAIHAPTGRFARWRDRHLT
;
A
#
# COMPACT_ATOMS: atom_id res chain seq x y z
N MET A 1 42.80 -37.02 6.40
CA MET A 1 41.40 -37.43 6.16
C MET A 1 40.95 -36.78 4.83
N HIS A 2 41.15 -37.53 3.71
CA HIS A 2 40.81 -37.00 2.38
C HIS A 2 39.35 -37.37 2.09
N ILE A 3 38.46 -36.36 2.05
CA ILE A 3 37.12 -36.54 1.53
C ILE A 3 37.22 -36.48 -0.01
N PRO A 4 36.76 -37.49 -0.76
CA PRO A 4 36.89 -37.52 -2.20
C PRO A 4 36.09 -36.36 -2.82
N PHE A 5 36.71 -35.63 -3.72
CA PHE A 5 36.15 -34.45 -4.44
C PHE A 5 34.81 -34.80 -5.17
N ALA A 6 34.61 -36.07 -5.53
CA ALA A 6 33.40 -36.58 -6.15
C ALA A 6 32.15 -36.56 -5.23
N GLU A 7 32.32 -36.77 -3.90
CA GLU A 7 31.19 -36.66 -2.95
C GLU A 7 30.73 -35.22 -2.70
N LEU A 8 31.67 -34.28 -2.81
CA LEU A 8 31.35 -32.85 -2.66
C LEU A 8 30.55 -32.33 -3.86
N ILE A 9 30.84 -32.83 -5.05
CA ILE A 9 30.12 -32.45 -6.30
C ILE A 9 28.74 -33.12 -6.31
N GLY A 10 28.65 -34.41 -5.95
CA GLY A 10 27.38 -35.13 -5.86
C GLY A 10 26.41 -34.51 -4.85
N SER A 11 26.92 -34.08 -3.70
CA SER A 11 26.09 -33.42 -2.68
C SER A 11 25.61 -32.01 -3.09
N ARG A 12 26.40 -31.29 -3.91
CA ARG A 12 25.97 -29.99 -4.48
C ARG A 12 24.94 -30.17 -5.58
N PHE A 13 25.05 -31.20 -6.42
CA PHE A 13 24.04 -31.51 -7.46
C PHE A 13 22.74 -31.98 -6.84
N ALA A 14 22.77 -32.86 -5.84
CA ALA A 14 21.58 -33.34 -5.13
C ALA A 14 20.86 -32.21 -4.39
N ARG A 15 21.61 -31.28 -3.76
CA ARG A 15 21.03 -30.09 -3.13
C ARG A 15 20.43 -29.10 -4.15
N ARG A 16 21.02 -29.03 -5.34
CA ARG A 16 20.51 -28.18 -6.42
C ARG A 16 19.21 -28.75 -7.02
N HIS A 17 19.10 -30.08 -7.20
CA HIS A 17 17.85 -30.71 -7.63
C HIS A 17 16.76 -30.61 -6.57
N ALA A 18 17.06 -30.88 -5.31
CA ALA A 18 16.09 -30.69 -4.22
C ALA A 18 15.64 -29.23 -4.05
N ALA A 19 16.51 -28.27 -4.36
CA ALA A 19 16.15 -26.86 -4.36
C ALA A 19 15.27 -26.51 -5.58
N LEU A 20 15.50 -27.09 -6.75
CA LEU A 20 14.69 -26.90 -7.95
C LEU A 20 13.31 -27.56 -7.79
N ASP A 21 13.23 -28.78 -7.26
CA ASP A 21 11.96 -29.45 -6.95
C ASP A 21 11.13 -28.67 -5.90
N LEU A 22 11.80 -28.01 -4.96
CA LEU A 22 11.15 -27.15 -3.99
C LEU A 22 10.67 -25.85 -4.64
N VAL A 23 11.45 -25.30 -5.59
CA VAL A 23 11.08 -24.12 -6.40
C VAL A 23 9.83 -24.39 -7.22
N ASP A 24 9.83 -25.48 -8.01
CA ASP A 24 8.71 -25.87 -8.86
C ASP A 24 7.41 -26.07 -8.04
N LYS A 25 7.55 -26.64 -6.83
CA LYS A 25 6.42 -26.85 -5.93
C LYS A 25 5.88 -25.54 -5.33
N ILE A 26 6.76 -24.58 -5.04
CA ILE A 26 6.37 -23.28 -4.50
C ILE A 26 5.88 -22.35 -5.61
N ASP A 27 6.42 -22.44 -6.84
CA ASP A 27 5.88 -21.74 -7.99
C ASP A 27 4.45 -22.23 -8.31
N ALA A 28 4.19 -23.53 -8.22
CA ALA A 28 2.84 -24.08 -8.34
C ALA A 28 1.92 -23.59 -7.22
N GLU A 29 2.38 -23.60 -5.96
CA GLU A 29 1.63 -23.06 -4.82
C GLU A 29 1.45 -21.54 -4.90
N THR A 30 2.38 -20.81 -5.52
CA THR A 30 2.30 -19.35 -5.69
C THR A 30 1.40 -18.99 -6.87
N GLN A 31 1.38 -19.81 -7.91
CA GLN A 31 0.45 -19.69 -9.03
C GLN A 31 -0.98 -20.05 -8.59
N ASP A 32 -1.13 -21.09 -7.76
CA ASP A 32 -2.38 -21.39 -7.05
C ASP A 32 -2.86 -20.23 -6.15
N ILE A 33 -1.95 -19.44 -5.57
CA ILE A 33 -2.32 -18.24 -4.79
C ILE A 33 -2.82 -17.13 -5.71
N ASP A 34 -2.23 -16.93 -6.90
CA ASP A 34 -2.73 -15.96 -7.88
C ASP A 34 -4.09 -16.39 -8.47
N ASP A 35 -4.25 -17.67 -8.78
CA ASP A 35 -5.54 -18.24 -9.18
C ASP A 35 -6.53 -18.29 -8.01
N SER A 36 -6.05 -18.46 -6.77
CA SER A 36 -6.86 -18.48 -5.55
C SER A 36 -7.24 -17.09 -5.04
N LEU A 37 -6.67 -16.00 -5.58
CA LEU A 37 -7.17 -14.65 -5.32
C LEU A 37 -8.66 -14.52 -5.67
N ASP A 38 -9.10 -15.29 -6.65
CA ASP A 38 -10.51 -15.38 -7.03
C ASP A 38 -11.30 -16.42 -6.20
N THR A 39 -10.64 -17.34 -5.50
CA THR A 39 -11.26 -18.51 -4.85
C THR A 39 -11.06 -18.57 -3.33
N VAL A 40 -10.39 -17.59 -2.69
CA VAL A 40 -10.25 -17.60 -1.23
C VAL A 40 -11.62 -17.42 -0.58
N ASP A 41 -12.21 -18.53 -0.15
CA ASP A 41 -13.35 -18.54 0.75
C ASP A 41 -12.89 -18.01 2.11
N LEU A 42 -13.33 -16.81 2.43
CA LEU A 42 -13.13 -16.24 3.74
C LEU A 42 -14.36 -16.55 4.59
N PRO A 43 -14.26 -17.44 5.58
CA PRO A 43 -15.40 -17.80 6.43
C PRO A 43 -15.96 -16.62 7.25
N SER A 44 -15.30 -15.47 7.18
CA SER A 44 -15.67 -14.24 7.91
C SER A 44 -15.53 -12.97 7.10
N ALA A 45 -15.52 -13.06 5.74
CA ALA A 45 -15.50 -11.86 4.90
C ALA A 45 -16.78 -11.04 5.15
N GLU A 46 -16.61 -9.75 5.42
CA GLU A 46 -17.77 -8.87 5.45
C GLU A 46 -18.49 -8.90 4.10
N PRO A 47 -19.82 -8.90 4.07
CA PRO A 47 -20.57 -8.98 2.82
C PRO A 47 -20.15 -7.94 1.76
N ALA A 48 -19.71 -6.76 2.21
CA ALA A 48 -19.20 -5.71 1.32
C ALA A 48 -17.90 -6.12 0.59
N GLN A 49 -17.01 -6.89 1.22
CA GLN A 49 -15.78 -7.40 0.60
C GLN A 49 -16.10 -8.45 -0.46
N LEU A 50 -17.06 -9.32 -0.18
CA LEU A 50 -17.50 -10.33 -1.14
C LEU A 50 -18.00 -9.68 -2.44
N LEU A 51 -18.86 -8.66 -2.34
CA LEU A 51 -19.37 -7.92 -3.48
C LEU A 51 -18.26 -7.17 -4.23
N GLN A 52 -17.26 -6.63 -3.51
CA GLN A 52 -16.07 -6.01 -4.12
C GLN A 52 -15.30 -7.03 -4.96
N LYS A 53 -15.07 -8.23 -4.44
CA LYS A 53 -14.40 -9.30 -5.18
C LYS A 53 -15.20 -9.76 -6.39
N MET A 54 -16.51 -9.84 -6.28
CA MET A 54 -17.38 -10.15 -7.42
C MET A 54 -17.25 -9.10 -8.53
N GLU A 55 -17.21 -7.81 -8.19
CA GLU A 55 -17.03 -6.75 -9.18
C GLU A 55 -15.65 -6.84 -9.86
N SER A 56 -14.59 -7.04 -9.09
CA SER A 56 -13.22 -7.17 -9.63
C SER A 56 -13.10 -8.38 -10.55
N ARG A 57 -13.74 -9.51 -10.21
CA ARG A 57 -13.77 -10.71 -11.06
C ARG A 57 -14.61 -10.47 -12.32
N LEU A 58 -15.80 -9.87 -12.20
CA LEU A 58 -16.65 -9.50 -13.35
C LEU A 58 -15.86 -8.68 -14.37
N ILE A 59 -15.10 -7.69 -13.92
CA ILE A 59 -14.27 -6.85 -14.79
C ILE A 59 -13.17 -7.67 -15.46
N ARG A 60 -12.39 -8.47 -14.72
CA ARG A 60 -11.34 -9.31 -15.32
C ARG A 60 -11.89 -10.27 -16.36
N GLN A 61 -12.98 -10.95 -16.05
CA GLN A 61 -13.64 -11.87 -16.98
C GLN A 61 -14.16 -11.15 -18.23
N ARG A 62 -14.73 -9.93 -18.08
CA ARG A 62 -15.21 -9.12 -19.20
C ARG A 62 -14.05 -8.59 -20.08
N LEU A 63 -12.92 -8.19 -19.48
CA LEU A 63 -11.73 -7.77 -20.23
C LEU A 63 -11.15 -8.93 -21.06
N ALA A 64 -11.13 -10.13 -20.50
CA ALA A 64 -10.70 -11.33 -21.20
C ALA A 64 -11.69 -11.80 -22.30
N ASN A 65 -12.99 -11.48 -22.14
CA ASN A 65 -14.08 -11.93 -23.02
C ASN A 65 -14.99 -10.76 -23.46
N PRO A 66 -14.52 -9.80 -24.25
CA PRO A 66 -15.17 -8.51 -24.46
C PRO A 66 -16.52 -8.60 -25.20
N GLY A 67 -16.82 -9.69 -25.90
CA GLY A 67 -18.07 -9.86 -26.67
C GLY A 67 -19.25 -10.45 -25.88
N VAL A 68 -19.07 -10.86 -24.61
CA VAL A 68 -20.11 -11.59 -23.86
C VAL A 68 -21.11 -10.65 -23.18
N LEU A 69 -20.64 -9.55 -22.59
CA LEU A 69 -21.48 -8.49 -22.02
C LEU A 69 -21.30 -7.20 -22.83
N SER A 70 -22.37 -6.48 -23.05
CA SER A 70 -22.31 -5.10 -23.54
C SER A 70 -21.76 -4.16 -22.45
N ASP A 71 -21.35 -2.95 -22.84
CA ASP A 71 -20.89 -1.94 -21.88
C ASP A 71 -22.03 -1.48 -20.96
N GLU A 72 -23.27 -1.46 -21.45
CA GLU A 72 -24.44 -1.13 -20.64
C GLU A 72 -24.75 -2.21 -19.59
N GLU A 73 -24.75 -3.49 -19.99
CA GLU A 73 -24.95 -4.61 -19.05
C GLU A 73 -23.86 -4.63 -17.97
N LEU A 74 -22.59 -4.44 -18.36
CA LEU A 74 -21.48 -4.34 -17.40
C LEU A 74 -21.68 -3.16 -16.44
N ARG A 75 -22.05 -1.98 -16.95
CA ARG A 75 -22.29 -0.78 -16.16
C ARG A 75 -23.40 -1.02 -15.12
N LYS A 76 -24.54 -1.60 -15.53
CA LYS A 76 -25.66 -1.91 -14.64
C LYS A 76 -25.30 -2.95 -13.57
N LEU A 77 -24.61 -4.04 -13.94
CA LEU A 77 -24.14 -5.03 -12.98
C LEU A 77 -23.19 -4.42 -11.94
N ARG A 78 -22.26 -3.57 -12.38
CA ARG A 78 -21.38 -2.85 -11.48
C ARG A 78 -22.14 -1.90 -10.54
N TYR A 79 -23.12 -1.17 -11.07
CA TYR A 79 -23.96 -0.29 -10.25
C TYR A 79 -24.69 -1.08 -9.16
N ILE A 80 -25.32 -2.22 -9.51
CA ILE A 80 -26.01 -3.10 -8.56
C ILE A 80 -25.05 -3.59 -7.46
N LEU A 81 -23.85 -4.07 -7.84
CA LEU A 81 -22.85 -4.53 -6.89
C LEU A 81 -22.37 -3.41 -5.94
N ASN A 82 -22.17 -2.21 -6.46
CA ASN A 82 -21.73 -1.06 -5.67
C ASN A 82 -22.88 -0.54 -4.77
N PHE A 83 -24.12 -0.47 -5.27
CA PHE A 83 -25.28 -0.10 -4.48
C PHE A 83 -25.49 -1.07 -3.31
N ALA A 84 -25.36 -2.37 -3.56
CA ALA A 84 -25.47 -3.39 -2.52
C ALA A 84 -24.37 -3.30 -1.44
N ARG A 85 -23.26 -2.58 -1.72
CA ARG A 85 -22.17 -2.31 -0.77
C ARG A 85 -22.42 -1.09 0.11
N LEU A 86 -23.42 -0.26 -0.18
CA LEU A 86 -23.69 0.95 0.60
C LEU A 86 -23.85 0.61 2.09
N ALA A 87 -23.16 1.37 2.92
CA ALA A 87 -23.25 1.31 4.38
C ALA A 87 -23.32 2.72 4.94
N ASP A 88 -22.20 3.27 5.37
CA ASP A 88 -22.07 4.67 5.77
C ASP A 88 -21.39 5.42 4.63
N PHE A 89 -21.76 6.68 4.39
CA PHE A 89 -21.06 7.57 3.46
C PHE A 89 -21.36 9.04 3.80
N GLU A 90 -20.45 9.90 3.41
CA GLU A 90 -20.63 11.34 3.53
C GLU A 90 -21.19 11.91 2.23
N PRO A 91 -22.44 12.44 2.23
CA PRO A 91 -23.06 12.98 1.04
C PRO A 91 -22.23 14.11 0.42
N GLY A 92 -22.02 14.03 -0.90
CA GLY A 92 -21.22 14.99 -1.64
C GLY A 92 -19.70 14.73 -1.60
N ALA A 93 -19.21 13.72 -0.89
CA ALA A 93 -17.77 13.42 -0.85
C ALA A 93 -17.30 12.67 -2.11
N ALA A 94 -18.17 11.89 -2.73
CA ALA A 94 -17.85 11.13 -3.94
C ALA A 94 -17.95 11.99 -5.22
N GLY A 95 -17.23 11.57 -6.26
CA GLY A 95 -17.27 12.21 -7.57
C GLY A 95 -16.28 13.37 -7.75
N PRO A 96 -16.22 13.94 -8.98
CA PRO A 96 -15.38 15.08 -9.28
C PRO A 96 -15.80 16.32 -8.50
N GLY A 97 -14.85 16.97 -7.81
CA GLY A 97 -15.14 18.15 -7.00
C GLY A 97 -15.89 17.87 -5.69
N GLY A 98 -15.99 16.60 -5.30
CA GLY A 98 -16.60 16.22 -4.03
C GLY A 98 -16.00 16.96 -2.84
N SER A 99 -16.85 17.36 -1.89
CA SER A 99 -16.47 18.09 -0.69
C SER A 99 -16.85 17.31 0.57
N ARG A 100 -16.08 17.50 1.63
CA ARG A 100 -16.26 16.86 2.94
C ARG A 100 -16.74 17.87 3.99
N GLY A 101 -17.25 17.37 5.10
CA GLY A 101 -17.63 18.18 6.27
C GLY A 101 -19.10 18.11 6.65
N ARG A 102 -19.90 17.32 5.92
CA ARG A 102 -21.33 17.11 6.24
C ARG A 102 -21.59 16.01 7.27
N GLY A 103 -20.59 15.14 7.47
CA GLY A 103 -20.71 13.97 8.32
C GLY A 103 -21.35 12.77 7.61
N ASP A 104 -21.13 11.60 8.18
CA ASP A 104 -21.61 10.34 7.64
C ASP A 104 -23.11 10.12 7.88
N ILE A 105 -23.77 9.53 6.88
CA ILE A 105 -25.14 9.02 6.94
C ILE A 105 -25.09 7.51 6.82
N SER A 106 -25.79 6.80 7.71
CA SER A 106 -25.84 5.34 7.72
C SER A 106 -27.09 4.84 7.02
N VAL A 107 -26.88 4.04 5.95
CA VAL A 107 -27.94 3.38 5.19
C VAL A 107 -27.78 1.85 5.19
N GLY A 108 -26.75 1.36 5.86
CA GLY A 108 -26.33 -0.04 5.79
C GLY A 108 -27.38 -1.06 6.21
N ALA A 109 -28.19 -0.74 7.25
CA ALA A 109 -29.28 -1.60 7.72
C ALA A 109 -30.42 -1.72 6.70
N GLU A 110 -30.69 -0.66 5.96
CA GLU A 110 -31.77 -0.59 4.97
C GLU A 110 -31.39 -1.31 3.68
N VAL A 111 -30.10 -1.24 3.30
CA VAL A 111 -29.56 -1.94 2.13
C VAL A 111 -29.25 -3.42 2.41
N ALA A 112 -29.18 -3.84 3.69
CA ALA A 112 -28.80 -5.21 4.06
C ALA A 112 -29.66 -6.31 3.39
N PRO A 113 -31.01 -6.21 3.31
CA PRO A 113 -31.82 -7.22 2.62
C PRO A 113 -31.50 -7.31 1.13
N TRP A 114 -31.28 -6.15 0.47
CA TRP A 114 -30.87 -6.09 -0.92
C TRP A 114 -29.48 -6.68 -1.14
N ARG A 115 -28.55 -6.35 -0.27
CA ARG A 115 -27.18 -6.91 -0.26
C ARG A 115 -27.19 -8.43 -0.23
N SER A 116 -27.98 -9.02 0.66
CA SER A 116 -28.11 -10.48 0.75
C SER A 116 -28.65 -11.06 -0.54
N ARG A 117 -29.71 -10.47 -1.10
CA ARG A 117 -30.32 -10.93 -2.36
C ARG A 117 -29.34 -10.85 -3.55
N VAL A 118 -28.62 -9.74 -3.70
CA VAL A 118 -27.59 -9.59 -4.75
C VAL A 118 -26.48 -10.61 -4.58
N SER A 119 -26.03 -10.81 -3.33
CA SER A 119 -25.01 -11.82 -3.02
C SER A 119 -25.50 -13.22 -3.39
N ASP A 120 -26.69 -13.62 -2.98
CA ASP A 120 -27.22 -14.96 -3.25
C ASP A 120 -27.36 -15.25 -4.75
N ILE A 121 -27.81 -14.26 -5.52
CA ILE A 121 -28.02 -14.41 -6.97
C ILE A 121 -26.69 -14.43 -7.75
N LEU A 122 -25.75 -13.54 -7.40
CA LEU A 122 -24.50 -13.37 -8.14
C LEU A 122 -23.33 -14.21 -7.62
N TYR A 123 -23.47 -14.86 -6.45
CA TYR A 123 -22.41 -15.69 -5.88
C TYR A 123 -22.02 -16.85 -6.80
N GLY A 124 -22.98 -17.67 -7.22
CA GLY A 124 -22.73 -18.77 -8.16
C GLY A 124 -21.99 -18.29 -9.42
N PRO A 125 -22.57 -17.34 -10.19
CA PRO A 125 -21.94 -16.83 -11.40
C PRO A 125 -20.55 -16.20 -11.19
N LEU A 126 -20.40 -15.35 -10.16
CA LEU A 126 -19.19 -14.54 -10.01
C LEU A 126 -18.17 -15.09 -8.99
N ARG A 127 -18.45 -16.20 -8.32
CA ARG A 127 -17.51 -16.82 -7.37
C ARG A 127 -17.23 -18.29 -7.64
N GLU A 128 -18.26 -19.08 -7.97
CA GLU A 128 -18.13 -20.53 -8.08
C GLU A 128 -17.92 -21.00 -9.52
N GLU A 129 -18.52 -20.31 -10.54
CA GLU A 129 -18.42 -20.73 -11.92
C GLU A 129 -16.99 -20.54 -12.47
N PRO A 130 -16.28 -21.63 -12.84
CA PRO A 130 -14.90 -21.54 -13.30
C PRO A 130 -14.79 -21.05 -14.76
N ASP A 131 -15.79 -21.32 -15.62
CA ASP A 131 -15.75 -20.87 -17.01
C ASP A 131 -16.19 -19.39 -17.13
N PRO A 132 -15.28 -18.48 -17.53
CA PRO A 132 -15.58 -17.05 -17.60
C PRO A 132 -16.77 -16.70 -18.50
N ILE A 133 -16.96 -17.43 -19.60
CA ILE A 133 -18.04 -17.16 -20.57
C ILE A 133 -19.39 -17.57 -19.97
N THR A 134 -19.45 -18.71 -19.32
CA THR A 134 -20.64 -19.19 -18.61
C THR A 134 -20.98 -18.27 -17.44
N ALA A 135 -19.99 -17.85 -16.67
CA ALA A 135 -20.14 -16.89 -15.58
C ALA A 135 -20.75 -15.56 -16.05
N LEU A 136 -20.22 -14.97 -17.12
CA LEU A 136 -20.72 -13.71 -17.67
C LEU A 136 -22.14 -13.84 -18.24
N LYS A 137 -22.47 -14.96 -18.91
CA LYS A 137 -23.83 -15.23 -19.41
C LYS A 137 -24.84 -15.40 -18.26
N ALA A 138 -24.45 -16.10 -17.19
CA ALA A 138 -25.28 -16.25 -16.00
C ALA A 138 -25.51 -14.90 -15.28
N ALA A 139 -24.46 -14.08 -15.16
CA ALA A 139 -24.57 -12.73 -14.61
C ALA A 139 -25.49 -11.83 -15.44
N ARG A 140 -25.45 -11.93 -16.78
CA ARG A 140 -26.41 -11.24 -17.67
C ARG A 140 -27.84 -11.66 -17.41
N THR A 141 -28.09 -12.96 -17.31
CA THR A 141 -29.44 -13.47 -17.03
C THR A 141 -29.96 -12.98 -15.67
N ALA A 142 -29.08 -12.91 -14.67
CA ALA A 142 -29.40 -12.38 -13.35
C ALA A 142 -29.74 -10.87 -13.37
N LEU A 143 -29.13 -10.10 -14.28
CA LEU A 143 -29.37 -8.66 -14.42
C LEU A 143 -30.86 -8.36 -14.70
N ASP A 144 -31.53 -9.14 -15.56
CA ASP A 144 -32.94 -8.93 -15.90
C ASP A 144 -33.83 -9.02 -14.65
N GLY A 145 -33.56 -10.00 -13.77
CA GLY A 145 -34.31 -10.16 -12.52
C GLY A 145 -33.96 -9.12 -11.44
N LEU A 146 -32.73 -8.58 -11.45
CA LEU A 146 -32.28 -7.60 -10.45
C LEU A 146 -32.68 -6.17 -10.82
N SER A 147 -32.90 -5.86 -12.10
CA SER A 147 -33.07 -4.47 -12.55
C SER A 147 -34.33 -3.81 -11.96
N ALA A 148 -35.48 -4.48 -11.99
CA ALA A 148 -36.73 -3.93 -11.44
C ALA A 148 -36.65 -3.72 -9.92
N ASP A 149 -36.01 -4.65 -9.21
CA ASP A 149 -35.83 -4.56 -7.77
C ASP A 149 -34.84 -3.43 -7.42
N GLN A 150 -33.80 -3.20 -8.25
CA GLN A 150 -32.84 -2.11 -8.06
C GLN A 150 -33.53 -0.74 -8.17
N ASP A 151 -34.45 -0.56 -9.13
CA ASP A 151 -35.24 0.68 -9.25
C ASP A 151 -36.04 0.95 -7.98
N ASP A 152 -36.71 -0.07 -7.44
CA ASP A 152 -37.46 0.05 -6.20
C ASP A 152 -36.60 0.34 -5.00
N GLN A 153 -35.48 -0.34 -4.84
CA GLN A 153 -34.54 -0.11 -3.72
C GLN A 153 -33.98 1.33 -3.74
N ARG A 154 -33.55 1.79 -4.92
CA ARG A 154 -33.05 3.16 -5.09
C ARG A 154 -34.13 4.20 -4.74
N ARG A 155 -35.36 4.06 -5.28
CA ARG A 155 -36.48 4.94 -5.02
C ARG A 155 -36.81 5.01 -3.52
N VAL A 156 -36.97 3.85 -2.87
CA VAL A 156 -37.26 3.79 -1.42
C VAL A 156 -36.19 4.46 -0.57
N LEU A 157 -34.92 4.27 -0.92
CA LEU A 157 -33.83 4.88 -0.19
C LEU A 157 -33.82 6.42 -0.33
N ILE A 158 -34.05 6.93 -1.54
CA ILE A 158 -34.14 8.38 -1.81
C ILE A 158 -35.37 8.99 -1.11
N GLU A 159 -36.53 8.34 -1.16
CA GLU A 159 -37.75 8.83 -0.47
C GLU A 159 -37.55 8.91 1.04
N ARG A 160 -36.82 7.95 1.64
CA ARG A 160 -36.60 7.90 3.08
C ARG A 160 -35.58 8.94 3.55
N HIS A 161 -34.53 9.18 2.78
CA HIS A 161 -33.42 10.05 3.09
C HIS A 161 -33.41 11.38 2.30
N GLY A 162 -34.57 11.80 1.80
CA GLY A 162 -34.65 13.01 0.97
C GLY A 162 -34.23 14.32 1.67
N SER A 163 -34.15 14.33 3.01
CA SER A 163 -33.58 15.44 3.80
C SER A 163 -32.06 15.33 3.98
N ASP A 164 -31.48 14.16 3.79
CA ASP A 164 -30.10 13.86 4.14
C ASP A 164 -29.19 13.94 2.90
N PHE A 165 -29.66 13.43 1.78
CA PHE A 165 -28.96 13.45 0.49
C PHE A 165 -29.90 13.48 -0.70
N SER A 166 -29.42 13.99 -1.81
CA SER A 166 -30.11 13.99 -3.11
C SER A 166 -29.87 12.66 -3.87
N ALA A 167 -30.70 12.40 -4.88
CA ALA A 167 -30.50 11.26 -5.79
C ALA A 167 -29.11 11.32 -6.47
N ALA A 168 -28.65 12.51 -6.86
CA ALA A 168 -27.35 12.68 -7.49
C ALA A 168 -26.18 12.37 -6.54
N GLU A 169 -26.29 12.71 -5.26
CA GLU A 169 -25.28 12.38 -4.24
C GLU A 169 -25.22 10.87 -3.97
N LEU A 170 -26.38 10.19 -3.90
CA LEU A 170 -26.45 8.73 -3.79
C LEU A 170 -25.81 8.06 -5.02
N ASP A 171 -26.19 8.49 -6.22
CA ASP A 171 -25.66 7.92 -7.45
C ASP A 171 -24.15 8.23 -7.61
N SER A 172 -23.68 9.35 -7.09
CA SER A 172 -22.25 9.65 -7.05
C SER A 172 -21.49 8.71 -6.12
N GLU A 173 -22.02 8.41 -4.92
CA GLU A 173 -21.42 7.44 -4.00
C GLU A 173 -21.35 6.05 -4.62
N VAL A 174 -22.40 5.60 -5.28
CA VAL A 174 -22.44 4.30 -5.96
C VAL A 174 -21.55 4.28 -7.20
N GLY A 175 -21.51 5.39 -7.93
CA GLY A 175 -20.94 5.46 -9.28
C GLY A 175 -19.45 5.72 -9.34
N TYR A 176 -18.92 6.54 -8.45
CA TYR A 176 -17.51 6.93 -8.49
C TYR A 176 -16.68 6.17 -7.46
N LYS A 177 -15.52 5.66 -7.90
CA LYS A 177 -14.53 5.03 -7.02
C LYS A 177 -13.33 5.92 -6.84
N LYS A 178 -12.81 5.95 -5.63
CA LYS A 178 -11.51 6.55 -5.29
C LYS A 178 -10.40 5.52 -5.45
N LEU A 179 -9.29 5.92 -6.07
CA LEU A 179 -8.10 5.05 -6.17
C LEU A 179 -7.29 5.08 -4.89
N VAL A 180 -7.20 3.96 -4.24
CA VAL A 180 -6.35 3.74 -3.07
C VAL A 180 -5.14 2.91 -3.47
N THR A 181 -3.94 3.49 -3.37
CA THR A 181 -2.70 2.81 -3.73
C THR A 181 -1.92 2.42 -2.48
N ILE A 182 -1.62 1.13 -2.36
CA ILE A 182 -0.95 0.55 -1.21
C ILE A 182 0.47 0.15 -1.62
N LEU A 183 1.48 0.72 -0.94
CA LEU A 183 2.89 0.48 -1.24
C LEU A 183 3.51 -0.40 -0.16
N GLY A 184 3.85 -1.62 -0.53
CA GLY A 184 4.50 -2.58 0.37
C GLY A 184 5.95 -2.24 0.67
N GLY A 185 6.49 -2.82 1.76
CA GLY A 185 7.90 -2.76 2.09
C GLY A 185 8.75 -3.66 1.19
N GLY A 186 10.06 -3.43 1.17
CA GLY A 186 10.97 -4.27 0.39
C GLY A 186 12.39 -3.73 0.26
N GLY A 187 12.77 -2.71 1.00
CA GLY A 187 14.10 -2.10 0.90
C GLY A 187 14.42 -1.68 -0.54
N GLY A 188 15.62 -1.99 -1.02
CA GLY A 188 16.07 -1.64 -2.37
C GLY A 188 15.22 -2.21 -3.51
N ALA A 189 14.43 -3.26 -3.27
CA ALA A 189 13.49 -3.77 -4.27
C ALA A 189 12.41 -2.74 -4.62
N GLY A 190 12.03 -1.88 -3.67
CA GLY A 190 10.96 -0.89 -3.84
C GLY A 190 11.26 0.26 -4.80
N PHE A 191 12.50 0.43 -5.31
CA PHE A 191 12.76 1.42 -6.35
C PHE A 191 11.92 1.20 -7.62
N VAL A 192 11.41 -0.01 -7.86
CA VAL A 192 10.49 -0.30 -8.97
C VAL A 192 9.18 0.48 -8.86
N TYR A 193 8.77 0.90 -7.66
CA TYR A 193 7.53 1.65 -7.47
C TYR A 193 7.52 3.00 -8.19
N ILE A 194 8.68 3.63 -8.36
CA ILE A 194 8.78 4.92 -9.08
C ILE A 194 8.27 4.73 -10.52
N GLY A 195 8.73 3.68 -11.22
CA GLY A 195 8.27 3.36 -12.57
C GLY A 195 6.80 2.92 -12.61
N GLY A 196 6.37 2.13 -11.62
CA GLY A 196 4.97 1.70 -11.50
C GLY A 196 4.01 2.88 -11.32
N ILE A 197 4.31 3.82 -10.44
CA ILE A 197 3.53 5.05 -10.25
C ILE A 197 3.51 5.91 -11.51
N GLN A 198 4.67 6.10 -12.17
CA GLN A 198 4.72 6.83 -13.44
C GLN A 198 3.74 6.25 -14.47
N ARG A 199 3.71 4.92 -14.59
CA ARG A 199 2.81 4.25 -15.55
C ARG A 199 1.33 4.45 -15.21
N LEU A 200 0.95 4.48 -13.93
CA LEU A 200 -0.42 4.83 -13.50
C LEU A 200 -0.76 6.28 -13.84
N LEU A 201 0.13 7.22 -13.54
CA LEU A 201 -0.06 8.65 -13.84
C LEU A 201 -0.23 8.90 -15.34
N GLU A 202 0.55 8.23 -16.19
CA GLU A 202 0.41 8.27 -17.65
C GLU A 202 -0.95 7.72 -18.13
N ALA A 203 -1.53 6.79 -17.39
CA ALA A 203 -2.88 6.28 -17.67
C ALA A 203 -3.99 7.18 -17.07
N GLY A 204 -3.65 8.33 -16.50
CA GLY A 204 -4.58 9.24 -15.84
C GLY A 204 -5.08 8.76 -14.48
N GLN A 205 -4.39 7.79 -13.88
CA GLN A 205 -4.76 7.18 -12.59
C GLN A 205 -3.94 7.80 -11.45
N THR A 206 -4.35 8.97 -11.00
CA THR A 206 -3.76 9.61 -9.81
C THR A 206 -4.39 9.00 -8.56
N PRO A 207 -3.60 8.54 -7.57
CA PRO A 207 -4.15 8.09 -6.30
C PRO A 207 -4.92 9.18 -5.56
N ASP A 208 -6.10 8.84 -5.04
CA ASP A 208 -6.87 9.72 -4.14
C ASP A 208 -6.42 9.56 -2.68
N TYR A 209 -5.86 8.40 -2.34
CA TYR A 209 -5.29 8.09 -1.04
C TYR A 209 -4.20 7.03 -1.18
N MET A 210 -3.17 7.15 -0.36
CA MET A 210 -2.09 6.19 -0.35
C MET A 210 -1.78 5.74 1.08
N ILE A 211 -1.27 4.51 1.20
CA ILE A 211 -0.71 3.99 2.44
C ILE A 211 0.58 3.22 2.14
N GLY A 212 1.59 3.38 2.97
CA GLY A 212 2.90 2.77 2.75
C GLY A 212 3.48 2.10 3.98
N SER A 213 4.28 1.07 3.75
CA SER A 213 5.05 0.36 4.77
C SER A 213 6.51 0.30 4.37
N SER A 214 7.44 0.50 5.31
CA SER A 214 8.89 0.42 5.08
C SER A 214 9.31 1.30 3.88
N PHE A 215 10.04 0.76 2.90
CA PHE A 215 10.45 1.51 1.70
C PHE A 215 9.24 2.06 0.91
N GLY A 216 8.10 1.39 0.96
CA GLY A 216 6.86 1.91 0.38
C GLY A 216 6.39 3.21 1.05
N SER A 217 6.70 3.42 2.33
CA SER A 217 6.43 4.70 3.00
C SER A 217 7.35 5.82 2.51
N ILE A 218 8.59 5.51 2.15
CA ILE A 218 9.53 6.49 1.58
C ILE A 218 9.04 6.96 0.20
N ILE A 219 8.76 6.02 -0.71
CA ILE A 219 8.28 6.37 -2.06
C ILE A 219 6.91 7.04 -1.98
N GLY A 220 6.00 6.53 -1.14
CA GLY A 220 4.67 7.11 -0.93
C GLY A 220 4.73 8.56 -0.45
N SER A 221 5.63 8.88 0.47
CA SER A 221 5.85 10.24 0.96
C SER A 221 6.28 11.21 -0.16
N LEU A 222 7.17 10.76 -1.05
CA LEU A 222 7.60 11.56 -2.19
C LEU A 222 6.45 11.79 -3.18
N VAL A 223 5.70 10.74 -3.52
CA VAL A 223 4.56 10.82 -4.44
C VAL A 223 3.42 11.68 -3.89
N ALA A 224 3.11 11.53 -2.60
CA ALA A 224 2.01 12.23 -1.95
C ALA A 224 2.27 13.72 -1.74
N ARG A 225 3.52 14.17 -1.85
CA ARG A 225 3.96 15.53 -1.55
C ARG A 225 3.26 16.60 -2.38
N CYS A 226 3.14 16.39 -3.69
CA CYS A 226 2.62 17.41 -4.61
C CYS A 226 2.05 16.83 -5.89
N LEU A 227 1.16 17.58 -6.53
CA LEU A 227 0.63 17.32 -7.85
C LEU A 227 0.94 18.50 -8.78
N PRO A 228 1.39 18.27 -10.03
CA PRO A 228 1.76 16.98 -10.59
C PRO A 228 2.98 16.38 -9.90
N VAL A 229 3.05 15.03 -9.88
CA VAL A 229 4.16 14.30 -9.23
C VAL A 229 5.43 14.44 -10.09
N PRO A 230 6.55 14.98 -9.57
CA PRO A 230 7.78 15.17 -10.34
C PRO A 230 8.63 13.88 -10.35
N ILE A 231 8.17 12.88 -11.08
CA ILE A 231 8.79 11.53 -11.11
C ILE A 231 10.25 11.57 -11.58
N GLU A 232 10.57 12.42 -12.55
CA GLU A 232 11.95 12.55 -13.08
C GLU A 232 12.90 13.03 -11.99
N ASP A 233 12.48 13.97 -11.15
CA ASP A 233 13.28 14.43 -10.00
C ASP A 233 13.52 13.28 -9.00
N TYR A 234 12.53 12.40 -8.81
CA TYR A 234 12.67 11.25 -7.92
C TYR A 234 13.59 10.16 -8.49
N VAL A 235 13.58 9.96 -9.79
CA VAL A 235 14.54 9.07 -10.48
C VAL A 235 15.96 9.63 -10.33
N GLU A 236 16.17 10.92 -10.57
CA GLU A 236 17.47 11.56 -10.40
C GLU A 236 17.93 11.55 -8.94
N TRP A 237 17.03 11.83 -8.00
CA TRP A 237 17.30 11.65 -6.57
C TRP A 237 17.76 10.23 -6.24
N ALA A 238 17.04 9.22 -6.72
CA ALA A 238 17.38 7.81 -6.47
C ALA A 238 18.77 7.44 -6.98
N LYS A 239 19.23 8.03 -8.10
CA LYS A 239 20.58 7.83 -8.66
C LYS A 239 21.68 8.44 -7.78
N THR A 240 21.36 9.41 -6.94
CA THR A 240 22.33 10.07 -6.04
C THR A 240 22.44 9.42 -4.66
N VAL A 241 21.55 8.47 -4.34
CA VAL A 241 21.55 7.77 -3.05
C VAL A 241 22.86 6.99 -2.87
N SER A 242 23.50 7.19 -1.73
CA SER A 242 24.71 6.45 -1.37
C SER A 242 24.61 5.88 0.05
N TYR A 243 25.28 4.77 0.31
CA TYR A 243 25.29 4.16 1.65
C TYR A 243 25.76 5.13 2.75
N ARG A 244 26.72 6.02 2.44
CA ARG A 244 27.21 7.01 3.41
C ARG A 244 26.17 8.09 3.71
N ALA A 245 25.30 8.40 2.76
CA ALA A 245 24.25 9.39 2.95
C ALA A 245 23.08 8.84 3.80
N ILE A 246 22.74 7.55 3.63
CA ILE A 246 21.56 6.94 4.28
C ILE A 246 21.88 6.12 5.53
N LEU A 247 23.15 5.69 5.73
CA LEU A 247 23.55 4.88 6.86
C LEU A 247 24.61 5.60 7.69
N GLY A 248 24.46 5.55 8.99
CA GLY A 248 25.41 6.07 9.96
C GLY A 248 25.73 5.07 11.06
N PRO A 249 26.72 5.39 11.91
CA PRO A 249 26.96 4.61 13.11
C PRO A 249 25.74 4.66 14.01
N GLU A 250 25.45 3.55 14.65
CA GLU A 250 24.36 3.48 15.60
C GLU A 250 24.59 4.47 16.76
N ARG A 251 23.53 5.19 17.16
CA ARG A 251 23.55 6.07 18.32
C ARG A 251 23.28 5.27 19.59
N LEU A 252 24.03 5.57 20.67
CA LEU A 252 23.92 4.86 21.95
C LEU A 252 22.62 5.16 22.71
N ARG A 253 21.97 6.28 22.40
CA ARG A 253 20.70 6.66 23.05
C ARG A 253 19.54 6.25 22.19
N ARG A 254 18.70 5.39 22.72
CA ARG A 254 17.47 4.90 22.09
C ARG A 254 16.34 5.11 23.04
N ARG A 255 15.29 5.73 22.54
CA ARG A 255 14.10 5.97 23.33
C ARG A 255 12.92 5.17 22.77
N HIS A 256 12.75 5.12 21.47
CA HIS A 256 11.54 4.58 20.83
C HIS A 256 11.79 3.40 19.89
N GLY A 257 13.01 3.18 19.39
CA GLY A 257 13.33 2.11 18.45
C GLY A 257 14.05 0.93 19.09
N LEU A 258 14.22 -0.16 18.33
CA LEU A 258 15.07 -1.29 18.72
C LEU A 258 16.50 -1.10 18.20
N ALA A 259 17.44 -1.88 18.79
CA ALA A 259 18.81 -1.90 18.35
C ALA A 259 18.96 -2.30 16.87
N GLY A 260 19.74 -1.54 16.11
CA GLY A 260 20.15 -1.83 14.75
C GLY A 260 21.67 -2.00 14.61
N MET A 261 22.14 -2.41 13.45
CA MET A 261 23.57 -2.36 13.09
C MET A 261 23.96 -0.97 12.62
N PHE A 262 23.03 -0.24 12.03
CA PHE A 262 23.22 1.09 11.46
C PHE A 262 22.08 2.01 11.86
N ALA A 263 22.40 3.30 12.05
CA ALA A 263 21.39 4.34 12.13
C ALA A 263 20.97 4.73 10.72
N LEU A 264 19.66 4.78 10.49
CA LEU A 264 19.07 5.32 9.27
C LEU A 264 19.15 6.85 9.31
N ARG A 265 19.67 7.46 8.24
CA ARG A 265 19.84 8.91 8.08
C ARG A 265 18.94 9.48 7.00
N PHE A 266 17.78 8.90 6.84
CA PHE A 266 16.85 9.31 5.81
C PHE A 266 16.42 10.78 5.97
N ASP A 267 16.30 11.26 7.21
CA ASP A 267 16.03 12.65 7.56
C ASP A 267 17.03 13.63 6.93
N GLN A 268 18.33 13.34 7.01
CA GLN A 268 19.37 14.21 6.44
C GLN A 268 19.34 14.23 4.91
N PHE A 269 18.98 13.11 4.30
CA PHE A 269 18.98 12.93 2.86
C PHE A 269 17.71 13.45 2.20
N ALA A 270 16.55 13.21 2.81
CA ALA A 270 15.24 13.55 2.25
C ALA A 270 14.71 14.93 2.67
N LEU A 271 15.36 15.62 3.62
CA LEU A 271 14.93 16.95 4.07
C LEU A 271 14.76 17.96 2.92
N SER A 272 15.64 17.91 1.92
CA SER A 272 15.53 18.78 0.74
C SER A 272 14.28 18.52 -0.11
N LEU A 273 13.78 17.28 -0.11
CA LEU A 273 12.58 16.87 -0.85
C LEU A 273 11.31 16.95 0.00
N LEU A 274 11.42 16.73 1.32
CA LEU A 274 10.29 16.66 2.24
C LEU A 274 10.29 17.85 3.23
N SER A 275 10.66 19.03 2.74
CA SER A 275 10.59 20.28 3.48
C SER A 275 9.90 21.37 2.67
N ARG A 276 9.33 22.36 3.37
CA ARG A 276 8.78 23.59 2.81
C ARG A 276 9.90 24.53 2.34
N GLU A 277 9.53 25.66 1.72
CA GLU A 277 10.50 26.66 1.21
C GLU A 277 11.36 27.32 2.28
N ASP A 278 10.84 27.42 3.48
CA ASP A 278 11.51 27.93 4.68
C ASP A 278 12.40 26.89 5.38
N ASN A 279 12.61 25.72 4.79
CA ASN A 279 13.30 24.55 5.35
C ASN A 279 12.58 23.90 6.56
N VAL A 280 11.32 24.21 6.79
CA VAL A 280 10.49 23.53 7.78
C VAL A 280 10.11 22.14 7.22
N ARG A 281 10.20 21.10 8.05
CA ARG A 281 9.82 19.75 7.69
C ARG A 281 8.33 19.68 7.34
N LEU A 282 7.99 18.92 6.29
CA LEU A 282 6.59 18.63 5.97
C LEU A 282 5.99 17.70 7.03
N ARG A 283 4.76 18.01 7.42
CA ARG A 283 3.93 17.14 8.24
C ARG A 283 3.04 16.27 7.36
N MET A 284 2.51 15.20 7.93
CA MET A 284 1.60 14.30 7.22
C MET A 284 0.36 15.04 6.69
N SER A 285 -0.15 16.04 7.43
CA SER A 285 -1.26 16.89 7.01
C SER A 285 -0.93 17.86 5.86
N ASP A 286 0.36 18.13 5.59
CA ASP A 286 0.80 19.01 4.50
C ASP A 286 0.83 18.32 3.12
N LEU A 287 0.64 17.01 3.08
CA LEU A 287 0.72 16.24 1.85
C LEU A 287 -0.49 16.48 0.95
N THR A 288 -0.25 16.64 -0.35
CA THR A 288 -1.32 16.93 -1.33
C THR A 288 -2.23 15.71 -1.55
N ILE A 289 -1.65 14.52 -1.62
CA ILE A 289 -2.41 13.27 -1.61
C ILE A 289 -2.46 12.78 -0.16
N PRO A 290 -3.64 12.55 0.43
CA PRO A 290 -3.74 11.94 1.75
C PRO A 290 -2.88 10.68 1.83
N PHE A 291 -1.98 10.61 2.81
CA PHE A 291 -1.05 9.52 2.93
C PHE A 291 -0.95 9.05 4.38
N ASP A 292 -0.96 7.74 4.58
CA ASP A 292 -0.76 7.12 5.87
C ASP A 292 0.51 6.25 5.84
N VAL A 293 1.23 6.23 6.96
CA VAL A 293 2.43 5.40 7.13
C VAL A 293 2.15 4.32 8.15
N VAL A 294 2.49 3.07 7.82
CA VAL A 294 2.38 1.95 8.75
C VAL A 294 3.69 1.76 9.48
N VAL A 295 3.64 1.74 10.80
CA VAL A 295 4.74 1.32 11.67
C VAL A 295 4.30 0.11 12.49
N SER A 296 5.24 -0.65 13.03
CA SER A 296 4.94 -1.77 13.93
C SER A 296 5.30 -1.40 15.37
N GLY A 297 4.34 -1.53 16.27
CA GLY A 297 4.55 -1.39 17.71
C GLY A 297 4.89 -2.71 18.37
N VAL A 298 6.04 -2.80 19.04
CA VAL A 298 6.43 -3.98 19.83
C VAL A 298 5.69 -3.98 21.15
N ARG A 299 4.92 -5.02 21.43
CA ARG A 299 4.14 -5.13 22.69
C ARG A 299 5.06 -5.23 23.90
N LYS A 300 4.67 -4.60 25.03
CA LYS A 300 5.51 -4.54 26.25
C LYS A 300 5.84 -5.90 26.84
N GLN A 301 4.89 -6.82 26.94
CA GLN A 301 5.14 -8.14 27.52
C GLN A 301 6.14 -8.98 26.69
N PRO A 302 5.93 -9.19 25.37
CA PRO A 302 6.91 -9.87 24.53
C PRO A 302 8.27 -9.17 24.51
N TYR A 303 8.30 -7.83 24.56
CA TYR A 303 9.55 -7.08 24.62
C TYR A 303 10.41 -7.46 25.82
N SER A 304 9.82 -7.65 27.01
CA SER A 304 10.52 -8.07 28.21
C SER A 304 11.15 -9.47 28.10
N ALA A 305 10.59 -10.33 27.24
CA ALA A 305 11.10 -11.68 26.97
C ALA A 305 12.18 -11.69 25.85
N LEU A 306 12.41 -10.59 25.13
CA LEU A 306 13.43 -10.52 24.11
C LEU A 306 14.83 -10.72 24.70
N PRO A 307 15.75 -11.42 23.99
CA PRO A 307 17.14 -11.54 24.39
C PRO A 307 17.76 -10.17 24.68
N SER A 308 18.61 -10.07 25.70
CA SER A 308 19.23 -8.82 26.16
C SER A 308 19.97 -8.06 25.04
N ARG A 309 20.50 -8.81 24.04
CA ARG A 309 21.17 -8.24 22.84
C ARG A 309 20.26 -7.33 22.00
N PHE A 310 18.93 -7.50 22.05
CA PHE A 310 17.98 -6.61 21.37
C PHE A 310 17.56 -5.43 22.24
N ARG A 311 17.73 -5.55 23.56
CA ARG A 311 17.34 -4.54 24.54
C ARG A 311 18.50 -3.60 24.94
N ARG A 312 19.77 -4.06 24.81
CA ARG A 312 20.96 -3.31 25.24
C ARG A 312 21.82 -2.87 24.08
N PRO A 313 22.12 -1.56 23.94
CA PRO A 313 22.94 -1.01 22.87
C PRO A 313 24.38 -1.54 22.84
N GLU A 314 24.91 -1.88 24.00
CA GLU A 314 26.34 -2.15 24.22
C GLU A 314 26.83 -3.42 23.49
N LEU A 315 25.97 -4.41 23.29
CA LEU A 315 26.34 -5.69 22.68
C LEU A 315 26.37 -5.67 21.15
N ALA A 316 25.61 -4.77 20.51
CA ALA A 316 25.68 -4.62 19.05
C ALA A 316 27.00 -3.95 18.62
N ALA A 317 27.50 -3.00 19.40
CA ALA A 317 28.77 -2.32 19.15
C ALA A 317 30.00 -3.25 19.37
N LEU A 318 29.93 -4.17 20.33
CA LEU A 318 30.98 -5.15 20.59
C LEU A 318 31.13 -6.20 19.50
N GLN A 319 30.06 -6.64 18.89
CA GLN A 319 30.09 -7.62 17.81
C GLN A 319 30.60 -7.06 16.48
N LEU A 320 30.48 -5.75 16.25
CA LEU A 320 31.05 -5.07 15.09
C LEU A 320 32.58 -4.90 15.20
N ARG A 321 33.13 -4.81 16.42
CA ARG A 321 34.59 -4.69 16.66
C ARG A 321 35.33 -6.03 16.54
N SER A 322 34.63 -7.16 16.66
CA SER A 322 35.24 -8.50 16.61
C SER A 322 35.19 -9.16 15.22
N LEU A 323 34.66 -8.50 14.20
CA LEU A 323 34.66 -9.02 12.84
C LEU A 323 35.96 -8.62 12.13
N PRO A 324 36.79 -9.58 11.69
CA PRO A 324 37.89 -9.27 10.82
C PRO A 324 37.32 -8.68 9.52
N PHE A 325 37.79 -7.50 9.18
CA PHE A 325 37.45 -6.83 7.92
C PHE A 325 37.94 -7.68 6.75
N GLN A 326 37.03 -8.52 6.23
CA GLN A 326 37.16 -9.09 4.89
C GLN A 326 36.17 -8.38 3.96
N PRO A 327 36.56 -8.02 2.74
CA PRO A 327 35.71 -7.33 1.78
C PRO A 327 34.67 -8.24 1.13
N ILE A 328 34.14 -9.22 1.86
CA ILE A 328 33.04 -10.08 1.45
C ILE A 328 31.77 -9.36 1.88
N GLY A 329 31.01 -8.93 0.89
CA GLY A 329 29.89 -8.03 1.00
C GLY A 329 29.00 -8.17 2.25
N ILE A 330 28.42 -7.06 2.66
CA ILE A 330 27.50 -6.90 3.80
C ILE A 330 26.36 -7.94 3.82
N GLY A 331 26.08 -8.58 2.66
CA GLY A 331 25.01 -9.53 2.44
C GLY A 331 24.91 -10.68 3.45
N PRO A 332 25.95 -11.48 3.71
CA PRO A 332 25.85 -12.61 4.64
C PRO A 332 25.59 -12.20 6.09
N LEU A 333 26.12 -11.04 6.51
CA LEU A 333 25.91 -10.52 7.86
C LEU A 333 24.47 -10.00 8.04
N VAL A 334 23.96 -9.29 7.04
CA VAL A 334 22.57 -8.82 6.99
C VAL A 334 21.64 -10.03 6.94
N ALA A 335 21.92 -11.04 6.11
CA ALA A 335 21.16 -12.28 6.03
C ALA A 335 21.06 -13.00 7.39
N ALA A 336 22.18 -13.15 8.09
CA ALA A 336 22.19 -13.77 9.42
C ALA A 336 21.36 -12.99 10.45
N ARG A 337 21.29 -11.66 10.31
CA ARG A 337 20.45 -10.81 11.17
C ARG A 337 18.98 -10.83 10.76
N MET A 338 18.70 -10.90 9.47
CA MET A 338 17.33 -10.98 8.96
C MET A 338 16.58 -12.23 9.47
N TRP A 339 17.27 -13.36 9.68
CA TRP A 339 16.69 -14.52 10.35
C TRP A 339 16.21 -14.23 11.78
N GLN A 340 16.88 -13.34 12.49
CA GLN A 340 16.47 -12.92 13.83
C GLN A 340 15.26 -11.98 13.78
N VAL A 341 15.04 -11.31 12.64
CA VAL A 341 13.88 -10.45 12.38
C VAL A 341 12.58 -11.25 12.24
N SER A 342 12.67 -12.51 11.80
CA SER A 342 11.47 -13.36 11.65
C SER A 342 10.65 -13.49 12.93
N ALA A 343 11.27 -13.37 14.12
CA ALA A 343 10.56 -13.33 15.39
C ALA A 343 9.65 -12.09 15.55
N PHE A 344 9.89 -11.02 14.79
CA PHE A 344 9.06 -9.80 14.82
C PHE A 344 7.92 -9.83 13.79
N ILE A 345 7.81 -10.86 12.95
CA ILE A 345 6.69 -11.03 12.01
C ILE A 345 5.45 -11.58 12.73
N ASP A 346 5.60 -12.07 13.96
CA ASP A 346 4.50 -12.61 14.76
C ASP A 346 3.65 -11.47 15.36
N LEU A 347 2.35 -11.43 15.03
CA LEU A 347 1.39 -10.44 15.55
C LEU A 347 1.15 -10.55 17.07
N ARG A 348 1.60 -11.62 17.72
CA ARG A 348 1.64 -11.71 19.19
C ARG A 348 2.74 -10.83 19.77
N VAL A 349 3.80 -10.58 18.98
CA VAL A 349 4.95 -9.76 19.38
C VAL A 349 4.76 -8.30 18.94
N VAL A 350 4.25 -8.09 17.74
CA VAL A 350 4.05 -6.76 17.16
C VAL A 350 2.60 -6.52 16.78
N LYS A 351 2.21 -5.28 16.70
CA LYS A 351 0.92 -4.85 16.13
C LYS A 351 1.12 -3.73 15.12
N PRO A 352 0.32 -3.67 14.05
CA PRO A 352 0.38 -2.56 13.11
C PRO A 352 -0.22 -1.29 13.76
N ILE A 353 0.42 -0.15 13.47
CA ILE A 353 -0.03 1.17 13.87
C ILE A 353 0.00 2.05 12.65
N VAL A 354 -1.08 2.78 12.39
CA VAL A 354 -1.18 3.75 11.30
C VAL A 354 -0.86 5.13 11.86
N VAL A 355 0.11 5.79 11.24
CA VAL A 355 0.48 7.19 11.48
C VAL A 355 -0.11 8.01 10.33
N SER A 356 -0.88 9.04 10.66
CA SER A 356 -1.58 9.89 9.69
C SER A 356 -1.56 11.36 10.10
N GLY A 357 -1.94 12.25 9.19
CA GLY A 357 -2.13 13.68 9.47
C GLY A 357 -3.57 14.07 9.84
N ASP A 358 -4.45 13.09 10.19
CA ASP A 358 -5.86 13.38 10.48
C ASP A 358 -6.08 14.00 11.86
N ASP A 359 -5.19 13.71 12.80
CA ASP A 359 -5.22 14.22 14.16
C ASP A 359 -4.17 15.33 14.31
N PRO A 360 -4.56 16.59 14.50
CA PRO A 360 -3.62 17.71 14.67
C PRO A 360 -2.64 17.53 15.83
N ASP A 361 -3.06 16.82 16.88
CA ASP A 361 -2.23 16.56 18.06
C ASP A 361 -1.21 15.43 17.81
N ARG A 362 -1.39 14.67 16.72
CA ARG A 362 -0.55 13.54 16.30
C ARG A 362 -0.06 13.67 14.87
N ASP A 363 0.08 14.87 14.38
CA ASP A 363 0.55 15.16 13.04
C ASP A 363 2.08 15.04 12.95
N PHE A 364 2.54 13.86 12.59
CA PHE A 364 3.95 13.50 12.52
C PHE A 364 4.66 14.21 11.37
N ASP A 365 5.97 14.43 11.52
CA ASP A 365 6.82 14.79 10.40
C ASP A 365 6.91 13.61 9.41
N VAL A 366 6.72 13.89 8.12
CA VAL A 366 6.73 12.87 7.05
C VAL A 366 8.03 12.07 7.05
N VAL A 367 9.18 12.76 7.22
CA VAL A 367 10.51 12.13 7.24
C VAL A 367 10.64 11.16 8.41
N ASP A 368 10.21 11.56 9.61
CA ASP A 368 10.29 10.72 10.80
C ASP A 368 9.34 9.53 10.70
N ALA A 369 8.09 9.74 10.24
CA ALA A 369 7.13 8.66 10.02
C ALA A 369 7.69 7.59 9.06
N ALA A 370 8.21 8.01 7.89
CA ALA A 370 8.80 7.11 6.90
C ALA A 370 10.06 6.41 7.42
N SER A 371 10.89 7.13 8.21
CA SER A 371 12.11 6.58 8.80
C SER A 371 11.82 5.52 9.86
N PHE A 372 10.85 5.75 10.75
CA PHE A 372 10.42 4.73 11.72
C PHE A 372 9.80 3.52 11.02
N SER A 373 9.00 3.75 9.98
CA SER A 373 8.45 2.66 9.16
C SER A 373 9.52 1.83 8.45
N SER A 374 10.72 2.38 8.23
CA SER A 374 11.85 1.71 7.56
C SER A 374 12.92 1.20 8.54
N ALA A 375 12.68 1.28 9.85
CA ALA A 375 13.61 0.87 10.89
C ALA A 375 13.56 -0.64 11.14
N VAL A 376 14.18 -1.43 10.25
CA VAL A 376 14.18 -2.91 10.30
C VAL A 376 14.87 -3.40 11.57
N PRO A 377 14.18 -4.16 12.47
CA PRO A 377 14.72 -4.62 13.74
C PRO A 377 16.06 -5.33 13.59
N GLY A 378 17.04 -4.95 14.39
CA GLY A 378 18.39 -5.55 14.37
C GLY A 378 19.27 -5.13 13.19
N VAL A 379 18.73 -4.44 12.18
CA VAL A 379 19.46 -3.97 10.99
C VAL A 379 19.55 -2.45 10.95
N LEU A 380 18.40 -1.80 10.92
CA LEU A 380 18.28 -0.34 10.83
C LEU A 380 17.58 0.21 12.08
N HIS A 381 18.04 1.34 12.55
CA HIS A 381 17.49 2.07 13.68
C HIS A 381 17.28 3.53 13.31
N HIS A 382 16.16 4.11 13.71
CA HIS A 382 15.90 5.53 13.57
C HIS A 382 15.66 6.19 14.93
N GLU A 383 16.13 7.41 15.09
CA GLU A 383 15.87 8.29 16.22
C GLU A 383 15.65 9.71 15.71
N THR A 384 14.63 10.34 16.19
CA THR A 384 14.43 11.78 15.98
C THR A 384 15.15 12.59 17.07
N SER A 385 15.51 13.82 16.74
CA SER A 385 16.04 14.81 17.70
C SER A 385 15.07 15.99 17.91
N ASP A 386 13.91 15.93 17.32
CA ASP A 386 12.87 16.94 17.45
C ASP A 386 12.06 16.69 18.72
N ASP A 387 12.04 17.66 19.65
CA ASP A 387 11.38 17.51 20.95
C ASP A 387 9.88 17.28 20.81
N ARG A 388 9.20 17.94 19.85
CA ARG A 388 7.78 17.72 19.57
C ARG A 388 7.53 16.27 19.14
N MET A 389 8.36 15.74 18.26
CA MET A 389 8.25 14.35 17.82
C MET A 389 8.51 13.37 18.95
N LEU A 390 9.47 13.67 19.85
CA LEU A 390 9.73 12.83 21.02
C LEU A 390 8.51 12.74 21.94
N ASP A 391 7.85 13.86 22.21
CA ASP A 391 6.63 13.88 23.04
C ASP A 391 5.47 13.12 22.38
N MET A 392 5.28 13.27 21.08
CA MET A 392 4.26 12.54 20.32
C MET A 392 4.53 11.02 20.31
N LEU A 393 5.80 10.62 20.16
CA LEU A 393 6.20 9.21 20.21
C LEU A 393 6.02 8.59 21.60
N ASP A 394 6.31 9.34 22.67
CA ASP A 394 6.03 8.90 24.05
C ASP A 394 4.54 8.71 24.27
N ALA A 395 3.71 9.66 23.84
CA ALA A 395 2.26 9.55 23.90
C ALA A 395 1.74 8.35 23.09
N LEU A 396 2.25 8.16 21.86
CA LEU A 396 1.89 7.00 21.02
C LEU A 396 2.26 5.68 21.69
N CYS A 397 3.47 5.59 22.28
CA CYS A 397 3.92 4.39 22.97
C CYS A 397 3.07 4.08 24.20
N ALA A 398 2.65 5.11 24.93
CA ALA A 398 1.79 4.98 26.11
C ALA A 398 0.38 4.51 25.73
N ASP A 399 -0.26 5.20 24.77
CA ASP A 399 -1.63 4.93 24.34
C ASP A 399 -1.77 3.57 23.64
N GLN A 400 -0.76 3.20 22.88
CA GLN A 400 -0.74 1.93 22.17
C GLN A 400 -0.21 0.76 23.00
N ASP A 401 0.21 0.98 24.24
CA ASP A 401 0.82 -0.01 25.16
C ASP A 401 1.97 -0.79 24.47
N ILE A 402 2.91 -0.05 23.87
CA ILE A 402 4.07 -0.60 23.18
C ILE A 402 5.37 -0.15 23.84
N ALA A 403 6.40 -0.95 23.68
CA ALA A 403 7.73 -0.71 24.23
C ALA A 403 8.71 -0.10 23.21
N ALA A 404 8.44 -0.29 21.92
CA ALA A 404 9.28 0.21 20.83
C ALA A 404 8.51 0.27 19.52
N ILE A 405 8.99 1.10 18.59
CA ILE A 405 8.50 1.22 17.22
C ILE A 405 9.56 0.64 16.28
N VAL A 406 9.12 -0.11 15.29
CA VAL A 406 9.97 -0.77 14.29
C VAL A 406 9.32 -0.73 12.90
N ASP A 407 10.03 -1.26 11.90
CA ASP A 407 9.60 -1.34 10.51
C ASP A 407 8.15 -1.86 10.36
N GLY A 408 7.37 -1.13 9.57
CA GLY A 408 5.96 -1.42 9.35
C GLY A 408 5.71 -2.80 8.73
N GLY A 409 6.64 -3.28 7.89
CA GLY A 409 6.57 -4.59 7.26
C GLY A 409 6.59 -5.76 8.25
N ALA A 410 7.02 -5.54 9.49
CA ALA A 410 6.97 -6.56 10.53
C ALA A 410 5.52 -6.96 10.86
N ALA A 411 4.61 -6.01 10.97
CA ALA A 411 3.20 -6.28 11.28
C ALA A 411 2.30 -6.35 10.03
N SER A 412 2.57 -5.55 9.00
CA SER A 412 1.82 -5.55 7.74
C SER A 412 2.69 -5.02 6.60
N ASN A 413 3.26 -5.93 5.80
CA ASN A 413 4.18 -5.55 4.73
C ASN A 413 3.46 -4.84 3.58
N VAL A 414 2.31 -5.36 3.13
CA VAL A 414 1.42 -4.72 2.15
C VAL A 414 0.09 -4.45 2.85
N PRO A 415 -0.13 -3.25 3.41
CA PRO A 415 -1.17 -2.99 4.42
C PRO A 415 -2.56 -2.75 3.82
N VAL A 416 -3.09 -3.66 2.98
CA VAL A 416 -4.37 -3.48 2.30
C VAL A 416 -5.55 -3.49 3.28
N GLU A 417 -5.53 -4.40 4.26
CA GLU A 417 -6.55 -4.45 5.31
C GLU A 417 -6.65 -3.11 6.07
N LEU A 418 -5.49 -2.49 6.37
CA LEU A 418 -5.46 -1.21 7.06
C LEU A 418 -6.01 -0.09 6.19
N ALA A 419 -5.62 -0.04 4.90
CA ALA A 419 -6.17 0.92 3.96
C ALA A 419 -7.70 0.81 3.87
N TRP A 420 -8.21 -0.42 3.75
CA TRP A 420 -9.65 -0.69 3.69
C TRP A 420 -10.37 -0.22 4.95
N LYS A 421 -9.84 -0.52 6.14
CA LYS A 421 -10.38 -0.05 7.42
C LYS A 421 -10.40 1.47 7.49
N ARG A 422 -9.31 2.13 7.09
CA ARG A 422 -9.24 3.60 7.07
C ARG A 422 -10.32 4.24 6.19
N VAL A 423 -10.52 3.70 4.98
CA VAL A 423 -11.59 4.17 4.07
C VAL A 423 -12.95 3.91 4.69
N ARG A 424 -13.18 2.74 5.28
CA ARG A 424 -14.43 2.42 5.97
C ARG A 424 -14.70 3.35 7.15
N ASP A 425 -13.66 3.73 7.89
CA ASP A 425 -13.74 4.66 9.02
C ASP A 425 -13.87 6.14 8.58
N GLY A 426 -14.06 6.40 7.27
CA GLY A 426 -14.37 7.73 6.75
C GLY A 426 -13.18 8.53 6.20
N LYS A 427 -11.99 7.93 6.03
CA LYS A 427 -10.78 8.63 5.53
C LYS A 427 -11.01 9.45 4.26
N LEU A 428 -11.88 8.98 3.37
CA LEU A 428 -12.20 9.64 2.10
C LEU A 428 -13.62 10.24 2.03
N GLY A 429 -14.43 10.08 3.08
CA GLY A 429 -15.85 10.43 3.07
C GLY A 429 -16.70 9.43 2.28
N THR A 430 -16.25 8.95 1.14
CA THR A 430 -16.83 7.83 0.40
C THR A 430 -16.26 6.49 0.87
N ARG A 431 -17.05 5.40 0.77
CA ARG A 431 -16.59 4.02 1.00
C ARG A 431 -16.40 3.26 -0.31
N ASN A 432 -16.70 3.89 -1.44
CA ASN A 432 -16.53 3.29 -2.75
C ASN A 432 -15.10 3.54 -3.27
N ALA A 433 -14.23 2.55 -3.11
CA ALA A 433 -12.83 2.65 -3.49
C ALA A 433 -12.35 1.42 -4.27
N CYS A 434 -11.28 1.63 -5.04
CA CYS A 434 -10.50 0.61 -5.74
C CYS A 434 -9.13 0.49 -5.05
N TYR A 435 -8.80 -0.68 -4.54
CA TYR A 435 -7.58 -0.94 -3.78
C TYR A 435 -6.53 -1.61 -4.66
N LEU A 436 -5.54 -0.85 -5.10
CA LEU A 436 -4.42 -1.30 -5.90
C LEU A 436 -3.20 -1.50 -5.00
N ALA A 437 -2.78 -2.75 -4.81
CA ALA A 437 -1.68 -3.11 -3.94
C ALA A 437 -0.39 -3.37 -4.74
N PHE A 438 0.74 -2.86 -4.25
CA PHE A 438 2.07 -3.02 -4.80
C PHE A 438 2.92 -3.87 -3.87
N ASP A 439 3.42 -5.02 -4.36
CA ASP A 439 4.31 -5.92 -3.63
C ASP A 439 5.61 -6.14 -4.43
N CYS A 440 6.72 -5.69 -3.86
CA CYS A 440 8.06 -5.93 -4.39
C CYS A 440 8.88 -6.91 -3.54
N PHE A 441 8.30 -7.43 -2.44
CA PHE A 441 8.99 -8.28 -1.48
C PHE A 441 8.37 -9.68 -1.36
N HIS A 442 7.85 -10.19 -2.45
CA HIS A 442 7.42 -11.57 -2.57
C HIS A 442 8.61 -12.52 -2.83
N PRO A 443 8.47 -13.84 -2.61
CA PRO A 443 9.52 -14.80 -2.95
C PRO A 443 9.91 -14.71 -4.44
N GLN A 444 11.20 -14.53 -4.69
CA GLN A 444 11.79 -14.55 -6.03
C GLN A 444 12.92 -15.58 -6.03
N TRP A 445 12.94 -16.48 -7.03
CA TRP A 445 13.79 -17.66 -7.06
C TRP A 445 15.05 -17.49 -7.89
N ASP A 446 15.50 -16.25 -8.05
CA ASP A 446 16.79 -15.96 -8.68
C ASP A 446 17.94 -15.97 -7.65
N SER A 447 19.16 -15.97 -8.14
CA SER A 447 20.37 -16.01 -7.29
C SER A 447 20.54 -14.79 -6.37
N ARG A 448 19.83 -13.71 -6.62
CA ARG A 448 19.89 -12.47 -5.83
C ARG A 448 18.94 -12.50 -4.64
N HIS A 449 17.83 -13.24 -4.73
CA HIS A 449 16.74 -13.23 -3.75
C HIS A 449 16.59 -14.56 -2.99
N MET A 450 17.11 -15.70 -3.52
CA MET A 450 16.93 -17.03 -2.93
C MET A 450 17.34 -17.11 -1.45
N TRP A 451 18.33 -16.34 -1.02
CA TRP A 451 18.78 -16.30 0.37
C TRP A 451 17.77 -15.62 1.31
N LEU A 452 16.83 -14.82 0.78
CA LEU A 452 15.75 -14.16 1.51
C LEU A 452 14.47 -15.02 1.57
N ALA A 453 14.40 -16.13 0.85
CA ALA A 453 13.22 -16.97 0.73
C ALA A 453 12.49 -17.24 2.07
N PRO A 454 13.17 -17.58 3.17
CA PRO A 454 12.49 -17.83 4.43
C PRO A 454 11.76 -16.60 5.02
N ILE A 455 12.32 -15.40 4.79
CA ILE A 455 11.71 -14.16 5.29
C ILE A 455 10.57 -13.73 4.39
N THR A 456 10.77 -13.78 3.07
CA THR A 456 9.72 -13.45 2.12
C THR A 456 8.55 -14.42 2.23
N GLN A 457 8.78 -15.71 2.48
CA GLN A 457 7.73 -16.68 2.78
C GLN A 457 6.97 -16.35 4.07
N ALA A 458 7.70 -15.99 5.15
CA ALA A 458 7.05 -15.60 6.41
C ALA A 458 6.17 -14.34 6.23
N ILE A 459 6.61 -13.39 5.40
CA ILE A 459 5.84 -12.20 5.05
C ILE A 459 4.64 -12.55 4.17
N GLN A 460 4.73 -13.54 3.28
CA GLN A 460 3.58 -14.00 2.50
C GLN A 460 2.43 -14.52 3.38
N LEU A 461 2.69 -15.03 4.57
CA LEU A 461 1.62 -15.37 5.52
C LEU A 461 0.77 -14.14 5.93
N GLN A 462 1.35 -12.95 5.92
CA GLN A 462 0.59 -11.72 6.15
C GLN A 462 -0.32 -11.38 4.95
N MET A 463 0.05 -11.80 3.73
CA MET A 463 -0.73 -11.56 2.53
C MET A 463 -2.08 -12.26 2.56
N VAL A 464 -2.17 -13.45 3.15
CA VAL A 464 -3.45 -14.17 3.36
C VAL A 464 -4.49 -13.27 4.05
N ARG A 465 -4.06 -12.42 4.99
CA ARG A 465 -4.93 -11.46 5.67
C ARG A 465 -5.25 -10.23 4.80
N ASN A 466 -4.35 -9.80 3.96
CA ASN A 466 -4.44 -8.56 3.18
C ASN A 466 -5.12 -8.74 1.81
N LEU A 467 -4.89 -9.86 1.13
CA LEU A 467 -5.41 -10.15 -0.21
C LEU A 467 -6.93 -10.04 -0.35
N PRO A 468 -7.74 -10.42 0.66
CA PRO A 468 -9.19 -10.27 0.59
C PRO A 468 -9.68 -8.86 0.31
N TYR A 469 -8.87 -7.85 0.68
CA TYR A 469 -9.24 -6.45 0.57
C TYR A 469 -8.70 -5.79 -0.71
N ALA A 470 -7.74 -6.40 -1.42
CA ALA A 470 -7.20 -5.86 -2.66
C ALA A 470 -8.13 -6.13 -3.86
N ASP A 471 -8.37 -5.14 -4.71
CA ASP A 471 -9.00 -5.35 -6.02
C ASP A 471 -8.01 -5.88 -7.04
N HIS A 472 -6.77 -5.40 -6.96
CA HIS A 472 -5.66 -5.89 -7.77
C HIS A 472 -4.34 -5.84 -6.99
N LEU A 473 -3.53 -6.90 -7.12
CA LEU A 473 -2.18 -6.97 -6.58
C LEU A 473 -1.17 -6.99 -7.72
N VAL A 474 -0.29 -6.00 -7.74
CA VAL A 474 0.87 -5.99 -8.65
C VAL A 474 2.07 -6.58 -7.92
N ARG A 475 2.55 -7.72 -8.40
CA ARG A 475 3.82 -8.30 -7.99
C ARG A 475 4.92 -7.85 -8.92
N PHE A 476 5.83 -7.04 -8.41
CA PHE A 476 6.93 -6.50 -9.21
C PHE A 476 8.02 -7.54 -9.42
N GLN A 477 8.24 -7.93 -10.67
CA GLN A 477 9.29 -8.86 -11.07
C GLN A 477 9.79 -8.52 -12.47
N PRO A 478 11.12 -8.38 -12.66
CA PRO A 478 12.18 -8.50 -11.67
C PRO A 478 12.29 -7.27 -10.75
N THR A 479 13.04 -7.40 -9.64
CA THR A 479 13.35 -6.29 -8.73
C THR A 479 14.85 -6.20 -8.46
N LEU A 480 15.29 -5.12 -7.83
CA LEU A 480 16.62 -5.05 -7.22
C LEU A 480 16.63 -5.90 -5.95
N SER A 481 17.84 -6.28 -5.50
CA SER A 481 17.96 -6.95 -4.21
C SER A 481 17.48 -6.03 -3.06
N PRO A 482 16.68 -6.52 -2.12
CA PRO A 482 16.19 -5.74 -0.98
C PRO A 482 17.28 -5.08 -0.13
N ILE A 483 18.48 -5.65 -0.08
CA ILE A 483 19.62 -5.06 0.64
C ILE A 483 20.36 -4.00 -0.17
N ASN A 484 20.05 -3.82 -1.44
CA ASN A 484 20.69 -2.81 -2.29
C ASN A 484 20.01 -1.45 -2.10
N LEU A 485 20.25 -0.84 -0.94
CA LEU A 485 19.64 0.45 -0.57
C LEU A 485 20.24 1.65 -1.30
N ALA A 486 21.40 1.49 -1.95
CA ALA A 486 22.08 2.53 -2.72
C ALA A 486 22.54 1.94 -4.07
N PRO A 487 21.62 1.70 -5.00
CA PRO A 487 21.92 1.11 -6.29
C PRO A 487 22.65 2.09 -7.21
N SER A 488 23.40 1.57 -8.19
CA SER A 488 23.99 2.41 -9.22
C SER A 488 22.92 3.05 -10.11
N ALA A 489 23.26 4.16 -10.78
CA ALA A 489 22.35 4.87 -11.69
C ALA A 489 21.71 3.93 -12.74
N GLY A 490 22.53 3.09 -13.41
CA GLY A 490 21.97 2.13 -14.37
C GLY A 490 21.13 1.00 -13.74
N ALA A 491 21.23 0.76 -12.43
CA ALA A 491 20.32 -0.16 -11.72
C ALA A 491 18.99 0.54 -11.43
N ILE A 492 19.00 1.83 -11.12
CA ILE A 492 17.78 2.64 -10.98
C ILE A 492 17.02 2.71 -12.30
N ASP A 493 17.72 2.99 -13.42
CA ASP A 493 17.07 3.02 -14.75
C ASP A 493 16.36 1.68 -15.05
N ARG A 494 17.03 0.55 -14.76
CA ARG A 494 16.40 -0.76 -14.95
C ARG A 494 15.21 -0.99 -14.02
N ALA A 495 15.33 -0.61 -12.75
CA ALA A 495 14.24 -0.75 -11.78
C ALA A 495 13.01 0.07 -12.20
N TYR A 496 13.24 1.27 -12.73
CA TYR A 496 12.20 2.12 -13.26
C TYR A 496 11.44 1.43 -14.43
N GLU A 497 12.17 0.88 -15.42
CA GLU A 497 11.55 0.18 -16.53
C GLU A 497 10.83 -1.12 -16.11
N TRP A 498 11.41 -1.88 -15.17
CA TRP A 498 10.74 -3.05 -14.60
C TRP A 498 9.44 -2.67 -13.88
N GLY A 499 9.47 -1.55 -13.15
CA GLY A 499 8.30 -1.01 -12.49
C GLY A 499 7.17 -0.66 -13.46
N ARG A 500 7.49 0.02 -14.55
CA ARG A 500 6.54 0.35 -15.62
C ARG A 500 5.90 -0.91 -16.21
N SER A 501 6.75 -1.88 -16.58
CA SER A 501 6.30 -3.14 -17.17
C SER A 501 5.41 -3.96 -16.24
N SER A 502 5.74 -4.02 -14.94
CA SER A 502 4.96 -4.81 -13.96
C SER A 502 3.54 -4.31 -13.74
N VAL A 503 3.24 -3.06 -14.06
CA VAL A 503 1.92 -2.45 -13.87
C VAL A 503 1.04 -2.52 -15.13
N GLU A 504 1.60 -2.91 -16.28
CA GLU A 504 0.86 -2.91 -17.55
C GLU A 504 -0.46 -3.71 -17.50
N ASP A 505 -0.45 -4.88 -16.89
CA ASP A 505 -1.65 -5.73 -16.78
C ASP A 505 -2.67 -5.18 -15.76
N ALA A 506 -2.22 -4.37 -14.80
CA ALA A 506 -3.10 -3.75 -13.80
C ALA A 506 -3.86 -2.54 -14.38
N VAL A 507 -3.26 -1.78 -15.30
CA VAL A 507 -3.86 -0.56 -15.86
C VAL A 507 -5.23 -0.79 -16.49
N PRO A 508 -5.48 -1.79 -17.34
CA PRO A 508 -6.81 -2.04 -17.89
C PRO A 508 -7.86 -2.35 -16.81
N VAL A 509 -7.48 -3.15 -15.82
CA VAL A 509 -8.38 -3.55 -14.71
C VAL A 509 -8.76 -2.35 -13.86
N THR A 510 -7.77 -1.57 -13.43
CA THR A 510 -8.01 -0.37 -12.61
C THR A 510 -8.76 0.71 -13.40
N THR A 511 -8.44 0.91 -14.69
CA THR A 511 -9.22 1.80 -15.57
C THR A 511 -10.68 1.39 -15.62
N ALA A 512 -10.97 0.10 -15.79
CA ALA A 512 -12.33 -0.38 -15.83
C ALA A 512 -13.04 -0.26 -14.48
N LEU A 513 -12.34 -0.51 -13.34
CA LEU A 513 -12.88 -0.31 -12.00
C LEU A 513 -13.15 1.16 -11.68
N LEU A 514 -12.30 2.08 -12.11
CA LEU A 514 -12.45 3.52 -11.87
C LEU A 514 -13.45 4.19 -12.82
N ARG A 515 -13.81 3.53 -13.94
CA ARG A 515 -14.81 4.07 -14.85
C ARG A 515 -16.13 4.27 -14.08
N PRO A 516 -16.73 5.48 -14.09
CA PRO A 516 -17.96 5.74 -13.37
C PRO A 516 -19.12 4.84 -13.84
N THR A 517 -19.99 4.53 -12.89
CA THR A 517 -21.26 3.81 -13.17
C THR A 517 -22.43 4.72 -12.83
N TRP A 518 -23.56 4.51 -13.49
CA TRP A 518 -24.83 5.22 -13.22
C TRP A 518 -25.99 4.31 -13.55
N TRP A 519 -27.13 4.59 -12.96
CA TRP A 519 -28.33 3.77 -13.18
C TRP A 519 -29.20 4.36 -14.26
N GLU A 520 -29.62 5.61 -14.12
CA GLU A 520 -30.51 6.34 -15.03
C GLU A 520 -29.76 7.48 -15.75
N GLY A 521 -30.28 7.89 -16.92
CA GLY A 521 -29.76 8.98 -17.72
C GLY A 521 -28.62 8.59 -18.66
N ASP A 522 -28.11 9.57 -19.39
CA ASP A 522 -27.13 9.39 -20.47
C ASP A 522 -25.66 9.46 -20.00
N GLY A 523 -25.43 9.62 -18.68
CA GLY A 523 -24.08 9.75 -18.15
C GLY A 523 -23.99 9.71 -16.63
N PRO A 524 -22.78 9.71 -16.09
CA PRO A 524 -22.57 9.70 -14.65
C PRO A 524 -23.11 11.00 -14.03
N PRO A 525 -23.64 10.94 -12.79
CA PRO A 525 -24.15 12.11 -12.10
C PRO A 525 -23.05 13.15 -11.92
N VAL A 526 -23.37 14.40 -12.21
CA VAL A 526 -22.51 15.55 -11.92
C VAL A 526 -22.97 16.11 -10.59
N ALA A 527 -22.15 16.05 -9.56
CA ALA A 527 -22.41 16.74 -8.32
C ALA A 527 -22.43 18.25 -8.61
N GLU A 528 -23.55 18.93 -8.37
CA GLU A 528 -23.59 20.38 -8.40
C GLU A 528 -22.68 20.89 -7.27
N PRO A 529 -21.73 21.79 -7.55
CA PRO A 529 -20.89 22.35 -6.50
C PRO A 529 -21.79 23.05 -5.49
N ALA A 530 -21.65 22.72 -4.21
CA ALA A 530 -22.39 23.39 -3.14
C ALA A 530 -22.14 24.91 -3.24
N GLU A 531 -23.19 25.70 -3.29
CA GLU A 531 -23.14 27.16 -3.50
C GLU A 531 -22.22 27.91 -2.50
N HIS A 532 -21.75 27.26 -1.44
CA HIS A 532 -20.85 27.82 -0.43
C HIS A 532 -19.35 27.56 -0.67
N ALA A 533 -18.96 26.77 -1.69
CA ALA A 533 -17.55 26.47 -1.97
C ALA A 533 -16.82 27.56 -2.76
N SER A 534 -17.54 28.54 -3.34
CA SER A 534 -16.94 29.57 -4.21
C SER A 534 -16.04 30.59 -3.49
N SER A 535 -16.16 30.78 -2.17
CA SER A 535 -15.32 31.73 -1.43
C SER A 535 -13.98 31.11 -0.95
N VAL A 536 -13.94 29.78 -0.74
CA VAL A 536 -12.73 29.08 -0.27
C VAL A 536 -11.83 28.69 -1.45
N ALA A 537 -12.41 28.35 -2.60
CA ALA A 537 -11.65 28.00 -3.81
C ALA A 537 -10.82 29.17 -4.36
N SER A 538 -11.30 30.43 -4.19
CA SER A 538 -10.57 31.62 -4.60
C SER A 538 -9.34 31.90 -3.73
N SER A 539 -9.38 31.60 -2.44
CA SER A 539 -8.23 31.78 -1.54
C SER A 539 -7.21 30.60 -1.66
N MET A 540 -7.68 29.38 -1.94
CA MET A 540 -6.79 28.24 -2.18
C MET A 540 -6.05 28.31 -3.52
N SER A 541 -6.67 28.90 -4.56
CA SER A 541 -6.01 29.07 -5.86
C SER A 541 -4.81 30.02 -5.79
N SER A 542 -4.86 31.03 -4.93
CA SER A 542 -3.73 31.97 -4.72
C SER A 542 -2.61 31.36 -3.86
N VAL A 543 -2.94 30.46 -2.93
CA VAL A 543 -1.96 29.72 -2.11
C VAL A 543 -1.30 28.61 -2.95
N MET A 544 -2.06 27.92 -3.80
CA MET A 544 -1.53 26.88 -4.69
C MET A 544 -0.61 27.42 -5.78
N ALA A 545 -0.84 28.65 -6.27
CA ALA A 545 0.07 29.30 -7.23
C ALA A 545 1.44 29.67 -6.62
N ALA A 546 1.51 29.86 -5.31
CA ALA A 546 2.77 30.14 -4.59
C ALA A 546 3.60 28.88 -4.29
N ILE A 547 2.99 27.68 -4.33
CA ILE A 547 3.64 26.38 -4.06
C ILE A 547 4.30 25.81 -5.32
N HIS A 548 3.99 26.32 -6.53
CA HIS A 548 4.33 25.72 -7.82
C HIS A 548 5.66 26.22 -8.44
N ALA A 549 6.77 26.19 -7.71
CA ALA A 549 8.10 26.31 -8.32
C ALA A 549 9.04 25.15 -7.92
N PRO A 550 8.86 23.94 -8.49
CA PRO A 550 9.65 22.77 -8.08
C PRO A 550 11.07 22.70 -8.68
N THR A 551 11.31 23.33 -9.84
CA THR A 551 12.52 23.08 -10.65
C THR A 551 13.82 23.74 -10.14
N GLY A 552 13.73 24.79 -9.34
CA GLY A 552 14.91 25.54 -8.86
C GLY A 552 15.63 24.93 -7.65
N ARG A 553 15.03 23.97 -6.95
CA ARG A 553 15.56 23.42 -5.70
C ARG A 553 16.44 22.20 -5.87
N PHE A 554 16.05 21.30 -6.74
CA PHE A 554 16.87 20.11 -7.04
C PHE A 554 18.16 20.54 -7.75
N ALA A 555 18.10 21.51 -8.64
CA ALA A 555 19.29 22.09 -9.24
C ALA A 555 20.23 22.71 -8.20
N ARG A 556 19.70 23.49 -7.24
CA ARG A 556 20.49 24.08 -6.13
C ARG A 556 21.00 23.06 -5.13
N TRP A 557 20.28 21.94 -4.92
CA TRP A 557 20.78 20.84 -4.08
C TRP A 557 21.88 20.06 -4.79
N ARG A 558 21.70 19.73 -6.07
CA ARG A 558 22.69 19.09 -6.91
C ARG A 558 24.00 19.87 -6.91
N ASP A 559 23.94 21.17 -7.13
CA ASP A 559 25.12 22.06 -7.23
C ASP A 559 25.85 22.24 -5.87
N ARG A 560 25.20 21.95 -4.73
CA ARG A 560 25.81 22.00 -3.40
C ARG A 560 26.42 20.70 -2.91
N HIS A 561 26.02 19.56 -3.43
CA HIS A 561 26.35 18.24 -2.86
C HIS A 561 27.04 17.29 -3.83
N LEU A 562 27.17 17.66 -5.11
CA LEU A 562 27.83 16.87 -6.15
C LEU A 562 29.10 17.56 -6.71
N THR A 563 29.44 18.76 -6.29
CA THR A 563 30.76 19.41 -6.43
C THR A 563 31.54 19.28 -5.16
#